data_69675e8a1dd602362f97ac57cf312818
#
_entry.id   69675e8a1dd602362f97ac57cf312818
#
_cell.length_a   1.000
_cell.length_b   1.000
_cell.length_c   1.000
_cell.angle_alpha   90.00
_cell.angle_beta   90.00
_cell.angle_gamma   90.00
#
_symmetry.space_group_name_H-M   'P 1'
#
loop_
_entity.id
_entity.type
_entity.pdbx_description
1 polymer ?
#
loop_
_entity_poly.entity_id
_entity_poly.type
_entity_poly.pdbx_seq_one_letter_code
_entity_poly.pdbx_strand_id
1 'polypeptide(L)'
;CHASVSFTDRNYLAGAKLAFARPAGHGWDVAAAVEARTGRDMHVEGVFTNALTAGFRAARHFGEGHTLAFLLIVPPSVRGTRLSSVEEAFRLTGDNLYNPAWGFQDGKVRNSRVRRELVPLAAATYCVRLSPATWLDMAAGAEYGVRKYSALGWYDARTPMPDNYRYLPGYTGDRETELAWRSNDARYTQVCWDELI
;
A
#
# COMPACT_ATOMS: atom_id res chain seq x y z
N CYS A 1 -25.81 -6.05 -8.99
CA CYS A 1 -25.02 -5.04 -8.28
C CYS A 1 -24.62 -5.55 -6.91
N HIS A 2 -23.42 -5.21 -6.48
CA HIS A 2 -22.92 -5.54 -5.15
C HIS A 2 -22.28 -4.28 -4.55
N ALA A 3 -22.60 -4.00 -3.29
CA ALA A 3 -21.96 -2.95 -2.51
C ALA A 3 -21.48 -3.54 -1.19
N SER A 4 -20.30 -3.15 -0.75
CA SER A 4 -19.77 -3.55 0.55
C SER A 4 -18.98 -2.42 1.19
N VAL A 5 -18.97 -2.41 2.52
CA VAL A 5 -18.14 -1.54 3.34
C VAL A 5 -17.33 -2.44 4.27
N SER A 6 -16.08 -2.11 4.48
CA SER A 6 -15.17 -2.83 5.36
C SER A 6 -14.49 -1.87 6.33
N PHE A 7 -14.25 -2.35 7.54
CA PHE A 7 -13.46 -1.66 8.55
C PHE A 7 -12.38 -2.60 9.05
N THR A 8 -11.19 -2.07 9.31
CA THR A 8 -10.07 -2.83 9.85
C THR A 8 -9.21 -1.92 10.72
N ASP A 9 -8.46 -2.50 11.62
CA ASP A 9 -7.51 -1.82 12.49
C ASP A 9 -6.07 -1.85 11.93
N ARG A 10 -5.86 -2.57 10.81
CA ARG A 10 -4.54 -2.74 10.18
C ARG A 10 -4.49 -2.19 8.78
N ASN A 11 -3.41 -1.44 8.48
CA ASN A 11 -3.06 -0.83 7.21
C ASN A 11 -3.99 0.31 6.74
N TYR A 12 -5.31 0.21 6.96
CA TYR A 12 -6.29 1.25 6.66
C TYR A 12 -7.45 1.13 7.65
N LEU A 13 -8.31 2.15 7.75
CA LEU A 13 -9.46 2.13 8.67
C LEU A 13 -10.75 1.75 7.99
N ALA A 14 -10.98 2.25 6.78
CA ALA A 14 -12.24 2.06 6.08
C ALA A 14 -12.02 1.73 4.61
N GLY A 15 -12.88 0.88 4.08
CA GLY A 15 -12.96 0.56 2.66
C GLY A 15 -14.41 0.52 2.18
N ALA A 16 -14.62 0.85 0.93
CA ALA A 16 -15.90 0.72 0.25
C ALA A 16 -15.69 0.15 -1.15
N LYS A 17 -16.59 -0.73 -1.57
CA LYS A 17 -16.58 -1.36 -2.89
C LYS A 17 -17.97 -1.31 -3.51
N LEU A 18 -18.01 -0.94 -4.78
CA LEU A 18 -19.19 -1.07 -5.64
C LEU A 18 -18.81 -1.91 -6.85
N ALA A 19 -19.66 -2.83 -7.20
CA ALA A 19 -19.47 -3.68 -8.38
C ALA A 19 -20.80 -3.98 -9.05
N PHE A 20 -20.77 -4.07 -10.35
CA PHE A 20 -21.89 -4.59 -11.14
C PHE A 20 -21.40 -5.54 -12.24
N ALA A 21 -22.24 -6.46 -12.60
CA ALA A 21 -22.07 -7.31 -13.79
C ALA A 21 -23.45 -7.60 -14.36
N ARG A 22 -23.56 -7.57 -15.69
CA ARG A 22 -24.79 -7.91 -16.38
C ARG A 22 -24.54 -8.25 -17.85
N PRO A 23 -25.43 -9.03 -18.48
CA PRO A 23 -25.52 -9.11 -19.92
C PRO A 23 -25.89 -7.73 -20.51
N ALA A 24 -25.21 -7.35 -21.60
CA ALA A 24 -25.47 -6.09 -22.31
C ALA A 24 -26.17 -6.32 -23.67
N GLY A 25 -26.66 -7.52 -23.92
CA GLY A 25 -27.31 -7.94 -25.16
C GLY A 25 -26.32 -8.31 -26.27
N HIS A 26 -26.82 -8.93 -27.33
CA HIS A 26 -26.05 -9.34 -28.52
C HIS A 26 -24.79 -10.17 -28.18
N GLY A 27 -24.85 -10.99 -27.11
CA GLY A 27 -23.74 -11.83 -26.66
C GLY A 27 -22.63 -11.08 -25.90
N TRP A 28 -22.90 -9.85 -25.41
CA TRP A 28 -21.99 -9.11 -24.54
C TRP A 28 -22.31 -9.29 -23.06
N ASP A 29 -21.28 -9.52 -22.28
CA ASP A 29 -21.29 -9.38 -20.82
C ASP A 29 -20.35 -8.26 -20.41
N VAL A 30 -20.81 -7.42 -19.50
CA VAL A 30 -20.01 -6.31 -18.95
C VAL A 30 -19.99 -6.37 -17.44
N ALA A 31 -18.83 -6.05 -16.86
CA ALA A 31 -18.66 -5.89 -15.43
C ALA A 31 -17.74 -4.69 -15.14
N ALA A 32 -18.06 -3.97 -14.09
CA ALA A 32 -17.18 -2.95 -13.54
C ALA A 32 -17.20 -2.99 -12.02
N ALA A 33 -16.09 -2.61 -11.42
CA ALA A 33 -15.96 -2.47 -9.98
C ALA A 33 -15.07 -1.29 -9.65
N VAL A 34 -15.38 -0.63 -8.54
CA VAL A 34 -14.53 0.36 -7.91
C VAL A 34 -14.42 0.04 -6.43
N GLU A 35 -13.20 0.11 -5.92
CA GLU A 35 -12.91 -0.08 -4.50
C GLU A 35 -12.00 1.05 -4.02
N ALA A 36 -12.39 1.68 -2.91
CA ALA A 36 -11.57 2.66 -2.20
C ALA A 36 -11.21 2.15 -0.82
N ARG A 37 -9.96 2.38 -0.39
CA ARG A 37 -9.48 2.09 0.97
C ARG A 37 -8.73 3.30 1.49
N THR A 38 -9.01 3.70 2.72
CA THR A 38 -8.39 4.87 3.31
C THR A 38 -8.23 4.73 4.82
N GLY A 39 -7.23 5.40 5.36
CA GLY A 39 -6.98 5.52 6.78
C GLY A 39 -5.60 5.08 7.19
N ARG A 40 -5.35 5.18 8.49
CA ARG A 40 -4.09 4.79 9.14
C ARG A 40 -4.20 3.41 9.78
N ASP A 41 -3.06 2.80 10.01
CA ASP A 41 -2.93 1.63 10.87
C ASP A 41 -3.14 2.06 12.33
N MET A 42 -3.85 1.29 13.12
CA MET A 42 -4.10 1.60 14.54
C MET A 42 -3.00 1.09 15.48
N HIS A 43 -2.13 0.21 14.99
CA HIS A 43 -1.09 -0.45 15.78
C HIS A 43 0.32 0.01 15.42
N VAL A 44 0.51 0.57 14.22
CA VAL A 44 1.82 1.02 13.75
C VAL A 44 1.74 2.49 13.38
N GLU A 45 2.36 3.32 14.19
CA GLU A 45 2.36 4.76 13.96
C GLU A 45 3.03 5.14 12.63
N GLY A 46 2.46 6.15 11.98
CA GLY A 46 2.92 6.65 10.69
C GLY A 46 2.56 5.77 9.49
N VAL A 47 1.97 4.58 9.67
CA VAL A 47 1.50 3.72 8.59
C VAL A 47 0.09 4.13 8.17
N PHE A 48 -0.12 4.24 6.86
CA PHE A 48 -1.41 4.59 6.27
C PHE A 48 -1.57 4.02 4.88
N THR A 49 -2.81 3.92 4.41
CA THR A 49 -3.14 3.54 3.03
C THR A 49 -4.24 4.45 2.49
N ASN A 50 -4.00 5.00 1.29
CA ASN A 50 -5.01 5.62 0.45
C ASN A 50 -4.91 4.95 -0.92
N ALA A 51 -5.91 4.16 -1.28
CA ALA A 51 -5.92 3.38 -2.50
C ALA A 51 -7.29 3.44 -3.16
N LEU A 52 -7.27 3.51 -4.47
CA LEU A 52 -8.45 3.36 -5.31
C LEU A 52 -8.14 2.26 -6.33
N THR A 53 -9.06 1.35 -6.56
CA THR A 53 -8.94 0.35 -7.62
C THR A 53 -10.20 0.42 -8.47
N ALA A 54 -10.04 0.71 -9.75
CA ALA A 54 -11.12 0.61 -10.74
C ALA A 54 -10.84 -0.56 -11.67
N GLY A 55 -11.86 -1.35 -11.93
CA GLY A 55 -11.80 -2.50 -12.83
C GLY A 55 -12.96 -2.50 -13.81
N PHE A 56 -12.67 -2.87 -15.05
CA PHE A 56 -13.67 -3.04 -16.10
C PHE A 56 -13.38 -4.34 -16.86
N ARG A 57 -14.43 -5.09 -17.14
CA ARG A 57 -14.37 -6.29 -17.98
C ARG A 57 -15.51 -6.25 -19.00
N ALA A 58 -15.18 -6.51 -20.25
CA ALA A 58 -16.15 -6.80 -21.30
C ALA A 58 -15.83 -8.16 -21.90
N ALA A 59 -16.86 -8.99 -22.12
CA ALA A 59 -16.74 -10.25 -22.80
C ALA A 59 -17.78 -10.37 -23.91
N ARG A 60 -17.37 -10.93 -25.04
CA ARG A 60 -18.25 -11.20 -26.16
C ARG A 60 -18.28 -12.70 -26.43
N HIS A 61 -19.49 -13.23 -26.43
CA HIS A 61 -19.81 -14.60 -26.87
C HIS A 61 -20.27 -14.57 -28.31
N PHE A 62 -19.68 -15.36 -29.17
CA PHE A 62 -20.02 -15.39 -30.60
C PHE A 62 -19.79 -16.79 -31.16
N GLY A 63 -20.59 -17.14 -32.17
CA GLY A 63 -20.58 -18.51 -32.74
C GLY A 63 -20.83 -19.58 -31.69
N GLU A 64 -20.50 -20.83 -32.03
CA GLU A 64 -20.64 -21.97 -31.13
C GLU A 64 -19.37 -22.15 -30.27
N GLY A 65 -19.43 -21.63 -29.02
CA GLY A 65 -18.39 -21.86 -28.02
C GLY A 65 -17.19 -20.91 -28.08
N HIS A 66 -17.30 -19.73 -28.73
CA HIS A 66 -16.26 -18.72 -28.75
C HIS A 66 -16.55 -17.61 -27.73
N THR A 67 -15.55 -17.24 -26.96
CA THR A 67 -15.60 -16.10 -26.03
C THR A 67 -14.32 -15.29 -26.12
N LEU A 68 -14.43 -14.00 -26.39
CA LEU A 68 -13.36 -13.03 -26.30
C LEU A 68 -13.66 -12.10 -25.13
N ALA A 69 -12.76 -11.97 -24.18
CA ALA A 69 -12.91 -11.04 -23.06
C ALA A 69 -11.71 -10.12 -22.94
N PHE A 70 -11.99 -8.92 -22.50
CA PHE A 70 -11.03 -7.88 -22.19
C PHE A 70 -11.18 -7.43 -20.74
N LEU A 71 -10.07 -7.23 -20.02
CA LEU A 71 -9.99 -6.77 -18.65
C LEU A 71 -9.05 -5.57 -18.57
N LEU A 72 -9.47 -4.53 -17.86
CA LEU A 72 -8.65 -3.40 -17.46
C LEU A 72 -8.77 -3.18 -15.96
N ILE A 73 -7.64 -3.06 -15.26
CA ILE A 73 -7.58 -2.71 -13.84
C ILE A 73 -6.64 -1.52 -13.68
N VAL A 74 -7.09 -0.50 -12.95
CA VAL A 74 -6.33 0.72 -12.67
C VAL A 74 -6.28 0.93 -11.16
N PRO A 75 -5.14 0.60 -10.47
CA PRO A 75 -5.01 0.60 -9.02
C PRO A 75 -4.09 1.73 -8.49
N PRO A 76 -4.45 3.04 -8.57
CA PRO A 76 -3.66 4.07 -7.92
C PRO A 76 -3.62 3.87 -6.40
N SER A 77 -2.43 4.01 -5.80
CA SER A 77 -2.29 3.93 -4.35
C SER A 77 -1.15 4.79 -3.81
N VAL A 78 -1.34 5.27 -2.58
CA VAL A 78 -0.33 5.94 -1.76
C VAL A 78 -0.33 5.28 -0.38
N ARG A 79 0.83 4.78 0.05
CA ARG A 79 0.96 4.07 1.32
C ARG A 79 2.19 4.57 2.07
N GLY A 80 2.02 4.89 3.35
CA GLY A 80 3.12 5.02 4.30
C GLY A 80 3.44 3.66 4.87
N THR A 81 4.70 3.26 4.84
CA THR A 81 5.12 1.92 5.27
C THR A 81 5.95 1.98 6.53
N ARG A 82 5.96 0.90 7.29
CA ARG A 82 6.86 0.69 8.41
C ARG A 82 8.28 0.43 7.92
N LEU A 83 9.26 0.93 8.64
CA LEU A 83 10.65 0.51 8.54
C LEU A 83 10.99 -0.37 9.75
N SER A 84 11.68 -1.48 9.52
CA SER A 84 12.24 -2.27 10.61
C SER A 84 13.30 -1.47 11.36
N SER A 85 13.36 -1.65 12.67
CA SER A 85 14.31 -1.00 13.53
C SER A 85 15.28 -2.02 14.15
N VAL A 86 16.21 -1.54 14.94
CA VAL A 86 17.16 -2.37 15.68
C VAL A 86 16.53 -2.93 16.97
N GLU A 87 17.01 -4.07 17.45
CA GLU A 87 16.49 -4.73 18.66
C GLU A 87 16.52 -3.82 19.89
N GLU A 88 17.57 -3.00 20.03
CA GLU A 88 17.68 -2.07 21.15
C GLU A 88 16.54 -1.06 21.18
N ALA A 89 16.12 -0.52 20.02
CA ALA A 89 15.00 0.42 19.93
C ALA A 89 13.69 -0.26 20.36
N PHE A 90 13.43 -1.50 19.91
CA PHE A 90 12.26 -2.26 20.36
C PHE A 90 12.25 -2.50 21.87
N ARG A 91 13.41 -2.84 22.44
CA ARG A 91 13.53 -3.06 23.88
C ARG A 91 13.35 -1.78 24.70
N LEU A 92 13.86 -0.65 24.22
CA LEU A 92 13.75 0.66 24.89
C LEU A 92 12.34 1.19 24.87
N THR A 93 11.66 1.12 23.72
CA THR A 93 10.26 1.55 23.58
C THR A 93 9.27 0.58 24.19
N GLY A 94 9.65 -0.69 24.39
CA GLY A 94 8.74 -1.76 24.79
C GLY A 94 7.71 -2.12 23.69
N ASP A 95 7.93 -1.65 22.47
CA ASP A 95 7.01 -1.81 21.34
C ASP A 95 7.67 -2.55 20.18
N ASN A 96 7.23 -3.78 19.93
CA ASN A 96 7.68 -4.58 18.79
C ASN A 96 7.18 -4.05 17.43
N LEU A 97 6.26 -3.09 17.43
CA LEU A 97 5.71 -2.44 16.26
C LEU A 97 6.28 -1.03 16.03
N TYR A 98 7.25 -0.62 16.85
CA TYR A 98 7.93 0.64 16.70
C TYR A 98 8.36 0.89 15.24
N ASN A 99 8.12 2.11 14.77
CA ASN A 99 8.43 2.55 13.42
C ASN A 99 9.30 3.82 13.44
N PRO A 100 10.59 3.76 13.08
CA PRO A 100 11.47 4.92 13.09
C PRO A 100 11.26 5.86 11.89
N ALA A 101 10.39 5.51 10.94
CA ALA A 101 10.28 6.21 9.66
C ALA A 101 9.29 7.39 9.68
N TRP A 102 8.70 7.72 10.80
CA TRP A 102 7.68 8.76 10.91
C TRP A 102 8.02 9.81 11.98
N GLY A 103 7.29 10.89 11.97
CA GLY A 103 7.34 11.95 12.96
C GLY A 103 6.30 13.01 12.64
N PHE A 104 6.32 14.11 13.37
CA PHE A 104 5.46 15.24 13.11
C PHE A 104 6.17 16.32 12.30
N GLN A 105 5.42 16.96 11.40
CA GLN A 105 5.77 18.20 10.73
C GLN A 105 4.58 19.15 10.86
N ASP A 106 4.77 20.33 11.45
CA ASP A 106 3.68 21.28 11.72
C ASP A 106 2.47 20.62 12.40
N GLY A 107 2.72 19.72 13.36
CA GLY A 107 1.68 18.95 14.05
C GLY A 107 0.98 17.86 13.24
N LYS A 108 1.39 17.59 12.00
CA LYS A 108 0.83 16.54 11.14
C LYS A 108 1.77 15.36 11.03
N VAL A 109 1.20 14.16 11.08
CA VAL A 109 1.95 12.91 10.88
C VAL A 109 2.54 12.87 9.47
N ARG A 110 3.85 12.68 9.37
CA ARG A 110 4.59 12.51 8.13
C ARG A 110 5.43 11.24 8.20
N ASN A 111 5.41 10.46 7.14
CA ASN A 111 6.21 9.25 7.00
C ASN A 111 7.27 9.45 5.91
N SER A 112 8.51 9.05 6.18
CA SER A 112 9.62 9.13 5.23
C SER A 112 9.58 8.02 4.17
N ARG A 113 8.89 6.92 4.46
CA ARG A 113 8.79 5.73 3.60
C ARG A 113 7.41 5.68 2.94
N VAL A 114 7.21 6.50 1.92
CA VAL A 114 5.95 6.56 1.18
C VAL A 114 6.12 5.87 -0.17
N ARG A 115 5.23 4.93 -0.43
CA ARG A 115 5.10 4.22 -1.69
C ARG A 115 3.92 4.79 -2.47
N ARG A 116 4.16 5.25 -3.70
CA ARG A 116 3.14 5.73 -4.64
C ARG A 116 3.17 4.86 -5.87
N GLU A 117 2.04 4.28 -6.22
CA GLU A 117 1.95 3.33 -7.33
C GLU A 117 0.75 3.65 -8.21
N LEU A 118 0.98 3.56 -9.50
CA LEU A 118 -0.03 3.52 -10.53
C LEU A 118 0.47 2.57 -11.62
N VAL A 119 0.02 1.32 -11.59
CA VAL A 119 0.44 0.27 -12.53
C VAL A 119 -0.82 -0.40 -13.07
N PRO A 120 -1.46 0.21 -14.10
CA PRO A 120 -2.57 -0.43 -14.79
C PRO A 120 -2.20 -1.78 -15.40
N LEU A 121 -3.15 -2.70 -15.35
CA LEU A 121 -3.11 -3.99 -15.99
C LEU A 121 -4.19 -4.07 -17.06
N ALA A 122 -3.81 -4.43 -18.28
CA ALA A 122 -4.73 -4.81 -19.35
C ALA A 122 -4.51 -6.27 -19.72
N ALA A 123 -5.59 -7.01 -19.94
CA ALA A 123 -5.52 -8.41 -20.36
C ALA A 123 -6.63 -8.72 -21.37
N ALA A 124 -6.33 -9.62 -22.31
CA ALA A 124 -7.30 -10.19 -23.23
C ALA A 124 -7.27 -11.72 -23.10
N THR A 125 -8.44 -12.35 -23.11
CA THR A 125 -8.57 -13.80 -23.10
C THR A 125 -9.46 -14.25 -24.24
N TYR A 126 -9.08 -15.32 -24.89
CA TYR A 126 -9.90 -15.96 -25.90
C TYR A 126 -10.07 -17.44 -25.56
N CYS A 127 -11.32 -17.85 -25.42
CA CYS A 127 -11.70 -19.23 -25.13
C CYS A 127 -12.50 -19.80 -26.30
N VAL A 128 -12.18 -20.98 -26.70
CA VAL A 128 -12.93 -21.68 -27.77
C VAL A 128 -13.11 -23.14 -27.45
N ARG A 129 -14.31 -23.64 -27.70
CA ARG A 129 -14.64 -25.07 -27.64
C ARG A 129 -14.33 -25.72 -28.99
N LEU A 130 -13.30 -26.55 -29.04
CA LEU A 130 -12.85 -27.21 -30.25
C LEU A 130 -13.64 -28.51 -30.50
N SER A 131 -14.11 -29.18 -29.44
CA SER A 131 -14.93 -30.39 -29.49
C SER A 131 -15.77 -30.51 -28.21
N PRO A 132 -16.70 -31.49 -28.12
CA PRO A 132 -17.43 -31.73 -26.87
C PRO A 132 -16.54 -31.99 -25.65
N ALA A 133 -15.30 -32.46 -25.85
CA ALA A 133 -14.35 -32.79 -24.80
C ALA A 133 -13.09 -31.90 -24.78
N THR A 134 -12.97 -30.90 -25.68
CA THR A 134 -11.72 -30.10 -25.82
C THR A 134 -12.00 -28.63 -25.83
N TRP A 135 -11.31 -27.91 -24.95
CA TRP A 135 -11.31 -26.45 -24.88
C TRP A 135 -9.90 -25.92 -25.11
N LEU A 136 -9.79 -24.76 -25.73
CA LEU A 136 -8.57 -24.03 -25.88
C LEU A 136 -8.77 -22.64 -25.25
N ASP A 137 -7.93 -22.33 -24.25
CA ASP A 137 -7.90 -21.03 -23.59
C ASP A 137 -6.56 -20.35 -23.87
N MET A 138 -6.61 -19.13 -24.37
CA MET A 138 -5.45 -18.26 -24.62
C MET A 138 -5.61 -16.98 -23.84
N ALA A 139 -4.54 -16.50 -23.22
CA ALA A 139 -4.53 -15.23 -22.53
C ALA A 139 -3.25 -14.46 -22.84
N ALA A 140 -3.39 -13.15 -22.98
CA ALA A 140 -2.28 -12.21 -23.03
C ALA A 140 -2.59 -11.03 -22.13
N GLY A 141 -1.57 -10.54 -21.43
CA GLY A 141 -1.70 -9.39 -20.55
C GLY A 141 -0.43 -8.56 -20.51
N ALA A 142 -0.59 -7.29 -20.18
CA ALA A 142 0.49 -6.36 -19.98
C ALA A 142 0.17 -5.43 -18.82
N GLU A 143 1.18 -5.10 -18.03
CA GLU A 143 1.13 -4.01 -17.08
C GLU A 143 2.19 -2.96 -17.44
N TYR A 144 1.83 -1.70 -17.29
CA TYR A 144 2.76 -0.60 -17.48
C TYR A 144 2.39 0.54 -16.54
N GLY A 145 3.38 1.09 -15.85
CA GLY A 145 3.09 2.16 -14.91
C GLY A 145 4.30 2.63 -14.11
N VAL A 146 4.02 3.34 -13.03
CA VAL A 146 5.02 3.99 -12.21
C VAL A 146 4.91 3.51 -10.76
N ARG A 147 6.06 3.14 -10.18
CA ARG A 147 6.23 2.89 -8.74
C ARG A 147 7.28 3.87 -8.21
N LYS A 148 6.90 4.70 -7.24
CA LYS A 148 7.77 5.67 -6.59
C LYS A 148 7.90 5.34 -5.12
N TYR A 149 9.12 5.42 -4.61
CA TYR A 149 9.43 5.20 -3.20
C TYR A 149 10.15 6.43 -2.66
N SER A 150 9.78 6.90 -1.49
CA SER A 150 10.53 7.93 -0.78
C SER A 150 11.40 7.31 0.32
N ALA A 151 12.50 7.97 0.60
CA ALA A 151 13.34 7.74 1.75
C ALA A 151 14.00 9.06 2.14
N LEU A 152 14.37 9.20 3.39
CA LEU A 152 15.26 10.29 3.78
C LEU A 152 16.65 10.01 3.23
N GLY A 153 17.23 11.02 2.55
CA GLY A 153 18.62 11.06 2.17
C GLY A 153 19.37 12.07 3.03
N TRP A 154 20.62 11.77 3.32
CA TRP A 154 21.54 12.69 3.99
C TRP A 154 22.91 12.54 3.35
N TYR A 155 23.57 13.66 3.13
CA TYR A 155 24.92 13.71 2.58
C TYR A 155 25.71 14.72 3.37
N ASP A 156 26.91 14.36 3.85
CA ASP A 156 27.75 15.16 4.74
C ASP A 156 27.04 15.70 5.99
N ALA A 157 25.96 15.05 6.41
CA ALA A 157 25.15 15.45 7.53
C ALA A 157 24.85 14.22 8.42
N ARG A 158 24.43 14.52 9.63
CA ARG A 158 23.96 13.51 10.58
C ARG A 158 22.72 12.81 10.04
N THR A 159 22.64 11.47 10.15
CA THR A 159 21.45 10.74 9.73
C THR A 159 20.21 11.20 10.49
N PRO A 160 19.10 11.49 9.82
CA PRO A 160 17.86 11.89 10.48
C PRO A 160 17.06 10.70 11.07
N MET A 161 17.56 9.48 10.92
CA MET A 161 16.88 8.28 11.42
C MET A 161 17.14 8.13 12.93
N PRO A 162 16.09 8.14 13.77
CA PRO A 162 16.25 8.14 15.23
C PRO A 162 16.89 6.84 15.75
N ASP A 163 16.65 5.72 15.10
CA ASP A 163 17.12 4.40 15.48
C ASP A 163 18.54 4.06 15.00
N ASN A 164 19.28 5.05 14.51
CA ASN A 164 20.69 4.83 14.22
C ASN A 164 21.42 4.46 15.52
N TYR A 165 22.20 3.37 15.47
CA TYR A 165 22.89 2.83 16.67
C TYR A 165 23.75 3.86 17.41
N ARG A 166 24.29 4.88 16.71
CA ARG A 166 25.11 5.96 17.28
C ARG A 166 24.33 6.91 18.20
N TYR A 167 23.00 6.88 18.15
CA TYR A 167 22.11 7.72 18.95
C TYR A 167 21.49 6.92 20.10
N LEU A 168 21.72 5.61 20.15
CA LEU A 168 21.14 4.74 21.15
C LEU A 168 22.04 4.65 22.38
N PRO A 169 21.45 4.45 23.57
CA PRO A 169 22.20 4.39 24.84
C PRO A 169 23.23 3.28 24.88
N GLY A 170 23.04 2.16 24.16
CA GLY A 170 24.01 1.08 24.05
C GLY A 170 25.36 1.51 23.44
N TYR A 171 25.34 2.56 22.61
CA TYR A 171 26.56 3.15 22.05
C TYR A 171 27.02 4.40 22.83
N THR A 172 26.09 5.30 23.18
CA THR A 172 26.43 6.57 23.85
C THR A 172 26.77 6.40 25.31
N GLY A 173 26.27 5.37 25.98
CA GLY A 173 26.36 5.19 27.43
C GLY A 173 25.58 6.24 28.23
N ASP A 174 24.78 7.08 27.58
CA ASP A 174 24.10 8.20 28.17
C ASP A 174 22.75 7.80 28.78
N ARG A 175 22.61 8.07 30.09
CA ARG A 175 21.39 7.74 30.83
C ARG A 175 20.21 8.66 30.48
N GLU A 176 20.47 9.88 30.10
CA GLU A 176 19.40 10.79 29.68
C GLU A 176 18.75 10.30 28.39
N THR A 177 19.58 9.92 27.42
CA THR A 177 19.12 9.26 26.18
C THR A 177 18.33 7.99 26.47
N GLU A 178 18.77 7.14 27.41
CA GLU A 178 18.01 5.93 27.79
C GLU A 178 16.62 6.27 28.35
N LEU A 179 16.55 7.25 29.23
CA LEU A 179 15.27 7.69 29.84
C LEU A 179 14.33 8.30 28.79
N ALA A 180 14.87 9.12 27.87
CA ALA A 180 14.10 9.70 26.78
C ALA A 180 13.48 8.63 25.86
N TRP A 181 14.26 7.61 25.50
CA TRP A 181 13.76 6.47 24.73
C TRP A 181 12.67 5.70 25.47
N ARG A 182 12.90 5.39 26.76
CA ARG A 182 11.93 4.65 27.59
C ARG A 182 10.63 5.43 27.86
N SER A 183 10.70 6.78 27.86
CA SER A 183 9.52 7.63 27.97
C SER A 183 8.87 7.92 26.62
N ASN A 184 9.40 7.38 25.53
CA ASN A 184 8.97 7.60 24.16
C ASN A 184 8.97 9.09 23.76
N ASP A 185 10.02 9.83 24.18
CA ASP A 185 10.19 11.24 23.82
C ASP A 185 10.34 11.37 22.29
N ALA A 186 9.45 12.11 21.67
CA ALA A 186 9.38 12.27 20.23
C ALA A 186 10.67 12.80 19.59
N ARG A 187 11.43 13.62 20.32
CA ARG A 187 12.73 14.15 19.85
C ARG A 187 13.79 13.08 19.66
N TYR A 188 13.64 11.95 20.37
CA TYR A 188 14.59 10.83 20.32
C TYR A 188 14.06 9.64 19.53
N THR A 189 12.74 9.45 19.46
CA THR A 189 12.11 8.26 18.91
C THR A 189 11.47 8.47 17.54
N GLN A 190 11.43 9.71 17.05
CA GLN A 190 10.78 10.08 15.78
C GLN A 190 11.73 10.88 14.89
N VAL A 191 11.38 10.98 13.61
CA VAL A 191 12.04 11.89 12.69
C VAL A 191 11.65 13.34 13.04
N CYS A 192 12.61 14.18 13.38
CA CYS A 192 12.41 15.61 13.67
C CYS A 192 12.25 16.39 12.34
N TRP A 193 11.07 16.33 11.74
CA TRP A 193 10.81 16.93 10.43
C TRP A 193 10.98 18.44 10.42
N ASP A 194 10.58 19.13 11.49
CA ASP A 194 10.65 20.58 11.60
C ASP A 194 12.09 21.10 11.69
N GLU A 195 13.06 20.21 11.98
CA GLU A 195 14.49 20.51 11.95
C GLU A 195 15.14 20.20 10.58
N LEU A 196 14.48 19.40 9.76
CA LEU A 196 15.02 18.93 8.47
C LEU A 196 14.57 19.79 7.28
N ILE A 197 13.53 20.57 7.44
CA ILE A 197 12.86 21.36 6.40
C ILE A 197 12.58 22.76 6.91
#